data_d64d502553f0b8b682073670402b4205
#
_entry.id   d64d502553f0b8b682073670402b4205
#
_cell.length_a   1.000
_cell.length_b   1.000
_cell.length_c   1.000
_cell.angle_alpha   90.00
_cell.angle_beta   90.00
_cell.angle_gamma   90.00
#
_symmetry.space_group_name_H-M   'P 1'
#
loop_
_entity.id
_entity.type
_entity.pdbx_description
1 polymer ?
#
loop_
_entity_poly.entity_id
_entity_poly.type
_entity_poly.pdbx_seq_one_letter_code
_entity_poly.pdbx_strand_id
1 'polypeptide(L)'
;MKKLSILILCMMALASCSQGDVSKESAKDPESVDNVIMARRSIRQYTKQAISRDTLDQIIKCGINAPNGQNRQAYEIRVVNNPQMLKEISDAVIKDNKDMSLKPGADNIFFGATTVVFIGNDTSYDMSQVDCGLLGENIMLSAWDKGIGSCCMAFPIRLMKESESCAPLVQKLGFSAGYDLLYCIAMGYPNESPDARPRKEDMIKYVEQ
;
A
#
# COMPACT_ATOMS: atom_id res chain seq x y z
N MET A 1 -38.95 29.50 -77.40
CA MET A 1 -39.47 29.51 -76.07
C MET A 1 -39.49 28.07 -75.56
N LYS A 2 -38.47 27.62 -74.85
CA LYS A 2 -38.49 26.45 -73.95
C LYS A 2 -37.24 26.55 -73.10
N LYS A 3 -37.43 26.74 -71.81
CA LYS A 3 -36.41 26.85 -70.81
C LYS A 3 -35.83 25.47 -70.46
N LEU A 4 -34.54 25.27 -70.62
CA LEU A 4 -33.83 24.02 -70.25
C LEU A 4 -33.25 24.22 -68.84
N SER A 5 -33.83 23.56 -67.88
CA SER A 5 -33.34 23.51 -66.51
C SER A 5 -32.22 22.49 -66.38
N ILE A 6 -31.01 22.94 -66.06
CA ILE A 6 -29.88 22.06 -65.77
C ILE A 6 -29.93 21.72 -64.32
N LEU A 7 -30.13 20.44 -64.01
CA LEU A 7 -30.07 19.84 -62.64
C LEU A 7 -28.63 19.50 -62.36
N ILE A 8 -27.97 20.27 -61.47
CA ILE A 8 -26.63 19.97 -60.98
C ILE A 8 -26.79 18.98 -59.79
N LEU A 9 -26.36 17.74 -60.00
CA LEU A 9 -26.32 16.70 -58.98
C LEU A 9 -25.01 16.84 -58.18
N CYS A 10 -25.07 17.45 -56.97
CA CYS A 10 -23.97 17.46 -56.05
C CYS A 10 -23.81 16.09 -55.39
N MET A 11 -22.80 15.32 -55.78
CA MET A 11 -22.35 14.14 -55.03
C MET A 11 -21.58 14.62 -53.79
N MET A 12 -22.18 14.55 -52.61
CA MET A 12 -21.46 14.66 -51.34
C MET A 12 -20.79 13.29 -51.06
N ALA A 13 -19.49 13.24 -51.18
CA ALA A 13 -18.70 12.13 -50.68
C ALA A 13 -18.66 12.20 -49.15
N LEU A 14 -19.38 11.28 -48.49
CA LEU A 14 -19.26 11.07 -47.05
C LEU A 14 -17.93 10.37 -46.78
N ALA A 15 -16.94 11.14 -46.34
CA ALA A 15 -15.73 10.59 -45.73
C ALA A 15 -16.10 10.03 -44.36
N SER A 16 -16.25 8.71 -44.26
CA SER A 16 -16.39 7.98 -42.99
C SER A 16 -15.03 8.00 -42.30
N CYS A 17 -14.84 8.93 -41.36
CA CYS A 17 -13.78 8.79 -40.35
C CYS A 17 -14.17 7.65 -39.42
N SER A 18 -13.51 6.49 -39.57
CA SER A 18 -13.53 5.47 -38.53
C SER A 18 -12.83 6.02 -37.31
N GLN A 19 -13.58 6.51 -36.32
CA GLN A 19 -13.08 6.72 -34.98
C GLN A 19 -12.73 5.33 -34.44
N GLY A 20 -11.44 5.08 -34.28
CA GLY A 20 -10.97 3.94 -33.52
C GLY A 20 -11.62 3.99 -32.11
N ASP A 21 -12.39 2.97 -31.80
CA ASP A 21 -12.83 2.70 -30.44
C ASP A 21 -11.59 2.57 -29.56
N VAL A 22 -11.21 3.68 -28.91
CA VAL A 22 -10.43 3.64 -27.69
C VAL A 22 -11.36 2.97 -26.67
N SER A 23 -11.17 1.67 -26.47
CA SER A 23 -11.81 0.95 -25.37
C SER A 23 -11.55 1.76 -24.11
N LYS A 24 -12.56 2.51 -23.67
CA LYS A 24 -12.62 3.04 -22.30
C LYS A 24 -12.55 1.80 -21.41
N GLU A 25 -11.38 1.57 -20.83
CA GLU A 25 -11.25 0.73 -19.67
C GLU A 25 -12.32 1.22 -18.70
N SER A 26 -13.38 0.43 -18.50
CA SER A 26 -14.49 0.82 -17.66
C SER A 26 -13.90 1.01 -16.29
N ALA A 27 -13.82 2.24 -15.82
CA ALA A 27 -13.49 2.56 -14.44
C ALA A 27 -14.46 1.72 -13.60
N LYS A 28 -13.91 0.72 -12.90
CA LYS A 28 -14.67 -0.09 -11.96
C LYS A 28 -15.34 0.88 -11.00
N ASP A 29 -16.65 0.80 -10.84
CA ASP A 29 -17.33 1.62 -9.85
C ASP A 29 -16.58 1.49 -8.51
N PRO A 30 -16.27 2.60 -7.83
CA PRO A 30 -15.49 2.52 -6.60
C PRO A 30 -16.20 1.57 -5.65
N GLU A 31 -15.47 0.56 -5.20
CA GLU A 31 -15.98 -0.37 -4.21
C GLU A 31 -16.36 0.43 -2.96
N SER A 32 -17.48 0.11 -2.31
CA SER A 32 -17.86 0.85 -1.11
C SER A 32 -16.76 0.69 -0.03
N VAL A 33 -16.55 1.72 0.79
CA VAL A 33 -15.55 1.69 1.87
C VAL A 33 -15.76 0.47 2.77
N ASP A 34 -17.02 0.13 3.07
CA ASP A 34 -17.37 -1.04 3.90
C ASP A 34 -16.88 -2.34 3.24
N ASN A 35 -17.06 -2.48 1.93
CA ASN A 35 -16.59 -3.67 1.20
C ASN A 35 -15.06 -3.79 1.25
N VAL A 36 -14.33 -2.71 1.09
CA VAL A 36 -12.86 -2.69 1.20
C VAL A 36 -12.44 -3.11 2.61
N ILE A 37 -13.04 -2.53 3.65
CA ILE A 37 -12.75 -2.85 5.05
C ILE A 37 -13.03 -4.33 5.33
N MET A 38 -14.18 -4.82 4.92
CA MET A 38 -14.61 -6.20 5.19
C MET A 38 -13.83 -7.23 4.36
N ALA A 39 -13.37 -6.86 3.15
CA ALA A 39 -12.65 -7.76 2.26
C ALA A 39 -11.14 -7.80 2.53
N ARG A 40 -10.54 -6.71 3.05
CA ARG A 40 -9.09 -6.64 3.29
C ARG A 40 -8.59 -7.79 4.17
N ARG A 41 -7.48 -8.38 3.76
CA ARG A 41 -6.77 -9.44 4.50
C ARG A 41 -5.31 -9.09 4.72
N SER A 42 -4.71 -9.65 5.77
CA SER A 42 -3.25 -9.61 5.95
C SER A 42 -2.61 -10.66 5.04
N ILE A 43 -1.98 -10.19 3.96
CA ILE A 43 -1.30 -11.02 2.96
C ILE A 43 0.14 -11.27 3.38
N ARG A 44 0.60 -12.52 3.27
CA ARG A 44 1.94 -12.98 3.67
C ARG A 44 2.61 -13.84 2.60
N GLN A 45 2.07 -13.83 1.39
CA GLN A 45 2.67 -14.36 0.17
C GLN A 45 2.41 -13.39 -0.96
N TYR A 46 3.45 -13.04 -1.69
CA TYR A 46 3.39 -12.03 -2.74
C TYR A 46 4.00 -12.58 -4.02
N THR A 47 3.53 -12.08 -5.16
CA THR A 47 4.21 -12.28 -6.44
C THR A 47 5.48 -11.43 -6.49
N LYS A 48 6.34 -11.65 -7.51
CA LYS A 48 7.54 -10.82 -7.72
C LYS A 48 7.27 -9.55 -8.53
N GLN A 49 6.02 -9.27 -8.88
CA GLN A 49 5.65 -8.07 -9.60
C GLN A 49 5.85 -6.83 -8.71
N ALA A 50 6.59 -5.86 -9.24
CA ALA A 50 6.82 -4.59 -8.55
C ALA A 50 5.56 -3.72 -8.57
N ILE A 51 5.29 -3.00 -7.49
CA ILE A 51 4.26 -1.96 -7.46
C ILE A 51 4.81 -0.71 -8.16
N SER A 52 4.02 -0.10 -9.05
CA SER A 52 4.43 1.12 -9.74
C SER A 52 4.59 2.29 -8.76
N ARG A 53 5.47 3.23 -9.10
CA ARG A 53 5.66 4.44 -8.29
C ARG A 53 4.37 5.25 -8.15
N ASP A 54 3.63 5.40 -9.23
CA ASP A 54 2.35 6.14 -9.23
C ASP A 54 1.32 5.50 -8.30
N THR A 55 1.23 4.16 -8.29
CA THR A 55 0.35 3.43 -7.36
C THR A 55 0.78 3.64 -5.91
N LEU A 56 2.09 3.56 -5.62
CA LEU A 56 2.62 3.81 -4.28
C LEU A 56 2.33 5.24 -3.82
N ASP A 57 2.55 6.24 -4.67
CA ASP A 57 2.31 7.64 -4.35
C ASP A 57 0.82 7.89 -4.02
N GLN A 58 -0.11 7.26 -4.76
CA GLN A 58 -1.54 7.34 -4.45
C GLN A 58 -1.88 6.69 -3.10
N ILE A 59 -1.32 5.52 -2.81
CA ILE A 59 -1.53 4.80 -1.54
C ILE A 59 -1.02 5.64 -0.37
N ILE A 60 0.20 6.16 -0.46
CA ILE A 60 0.79 6.97 0.61
C ILE A 60 0.01 8.29 0.79
N LYS A 61 -0.46 8.90 -0.30
CA LYS A 61 -1.31 10.09 -0.23
C LYS A 61 -2.62 9.83 0.53
N CYS A 62 -3.24 8.66 0.36
CA CYS A 62 -4.40 8.26 1.17
C CYS A 62 -4.01 8.10 2.65
N GLY A 63 -2.85 7.51 2.92
CA GLY A 63 -2.32 7.37 4.28
C GLY A 63 -2.23 8.69 5.02
N ILE A 64 -1.53 9.67 4.46
CA ILE A 64 -1.31 10.98 5.10
C ILE A 64 -2.58 11.83 5.24
N ASN A 65 -3.70 11.42 4.62
CA ASN A 65 -5.01 12.03 4.85
C ASN A 65 -5.75 11.46 6.07
N ALA A 66 -5.14 10.54 6.83
CA ALA A 66 -5.70 10.08 8.09
C ALA A 66 -5.83 11.24 9.09
N PRO A 67 -6.87 11.24 9.95
CA PRO A 67 -6.94 12.20 11.02
C PRO A 67 -5.77 12.02 11.99
N ASN A 68 -5.29 13.11 12.56
CA ASN A 68 -4.21 13.11 13.55
C ASN A 68 -4.39 14.24 14.56
N GLY A 69 -3.83 14.08 15.73
CA GLY A 69 -4.00 15.02 16.83
C GLY A 69 -3.47 16.41 16.49
N GLN A 70 -4.33 17.44 16.54
CA GLN A 70 -3.99 18.84 16.31
C GLN A 70 -3.30 19.11 14.95
N ASN A 71 -3.47 18.24 13.98
CA ASN A 71 -2.75 18.27 12.70
C ASN A 71 -1.22 18.29 12.85
N ARG A 72 -0.70 17.62 13.90
CA ARG A 72 0.74 17.57 14.19
C ARG A 72 1.52 16.75 13.17
N GLN A 73 0.84 15.77 12.53
CA GLN A 73 1.48 14.86 11.57
C GLN A 73 2.76 14.23 12.16
N ALA A 74 2.63 13.75 13.41
CA ALA A 74 3.71 13.25 14.26
C ALA A 74 4.22 11.87 13.82
N TYR A 75 4.46 11.71 12.53
CA TYR A 75 4.93 10.50 11.87
C TYR A 75 5.93 10.82 10.76
N GLU A 76 6.80 9.89 10.48
CA GLU A 76 7.61 9.85 9.26
C GLU A 76 7.42 8.54 8.53
N ILE A 77 7.46 8.59 7.19
CA ILE A 77 7.25 7.44 6.31
C ILE A 77 8.50 7.24 5.47
N ARG A 78 8.97 5.98 5.37
CA ARG A 78 10.03 5.58 4.44
C ARG A 78 9.53 4.42 3.60
N VAL A 79 9.43 4.62 2.30
CA VAL A 79 9.01 3.58 1.35
C VAL A 79 10.25 2.96 0.73
N VAL A 80 10.48 1.69 1.02
CA VAL A 80 11.56 0.91 0.42
C VAL A 80 10.95 0.03 -0.67
N ASN A 81 11.11 0.46 -1.93
CA ASN A 81 10.74 -0.27 -3.14
C ASN A 81 12.01 -0.76 -3.84
N ASN A 82 12.89 -1.40 -3.09
CA ASN A 82 14.16 -1.93 -3.55
C ASN A 82 14.35 -3.33 -2.96
N PRO A 83 14.14 -4.41 -3.74
CA PRO A 83 14.26 -5.79 -3.26
C PRO A 83 15.64 -6.10 -2.69
N GLN A 84 16.71 -5.52 -3.24
CA GLN A 84 18.07 -5.73 -2.75
C GLN A 84 18.23 -5.18 -1.33
N MET A 85 17.75 -3.95 -1.05
CA MET A 85 17.79 -3.37 0.29
C MET A 85 16.95 -4.18 1.30
N LEU A 86 15.78 -4.68 0.89
CA LEU A 86 14.94 -5.54 1.74
C LEU A 86 15.64 -6.86 2.07
N LYS A 87 16.38 -7.40 1.11
CA LYS A 87 17.20 -8.60 1.32
C LYS A 87 18.37 -8.31 2.26
N GLU A 88 19.09 -7.21 2.08
CA GLU A 88 20.20 -6.79 2.96
C GLU A 88 19.75 -6.64 4.42
N ILE A 89 18.59 -5.99 4.66
CA ILE A 89 17.97 -5.90 5.99
C ILE A 89 17.71 -7.29 6.55
N SER A 90 17.15 -8.18 5.75
CA SER A 90 16.80 -9.54 6.18
C SER A 90 18.03 -10.37 6.51
N ASP A 91 19.05 -10.32 5.67
CA ASP A 91 20.31 -11.03 5.88
C ASP A 91 21.01 -10.54 7.16
N ALA A 92 20.99 -9.23 7.42
CA ALA A 92 21.56 -8.64 8.63
C ALA A 92 20.83 -9.10 9.90
N VAL A 93 19.49 -9.11 9.86
CA VAL A 93 18.68 -9.59 11.00
C VAL A 93 18.88 -11.09 11.24
N ILE A 94 18.89 -11.90 10.20
CA ILE A 94 19.08 -13.36 10.30
C ILE A 94 20.49 -13.71 10.83
N LYS A 95 21.50 -12.93 10.43
CA LYS A 95 22.87 -13.11 10.91
C LYS A 95 22.95 -13.06 12.44
N ASP A 96 22.21 -12.18 13.06
CA ASP A 96 22.19 -11.98 14.51
C ASP A 96 21.16 -12.87 15.23
N ASN A 97 20.23 -13.48 14.47
CA ASN A 97 19.16 -14.34 14.96
C ASN A 97 19.22 -15.73 14.30
N LYS A 98 20.22 -16.53 14.68
CA LYS A 98 20.57 -17.81 14.04
C LYS A 98 19.45 -18.85 14.00
N ASP A 99 18.52 -18.79 14.94
CA ASP A 99 17.35 -19.69 15.00
C ASP A 99 16.20 -19.23 14.08
N MET A 100 16.35 -18.05 13.45
CA MET A 100 15.33 -17.50 12.55
C MET A 100 15.52 -18.07 11.15
N SER A 101 14.41 -18.50 10.55
CA SER A 101 14.36 -18.90 9.14
C SER A 101 13.28 -18.12 8.40
N LEU A 102 13.49 -17.88 7.11
CA LEU A 102 12.47 -17.33 6.25
C LEU A 102 11.33 -18.34 6.01
N LYS A 103 10.13 -17.85 5.79
CA LYS A 103 9.04 -18.71 5.34
C LYS A 103 9.36 -19.30 3.96
N PRO A 104 8.89 -20.52 3.67
CA PRO A 104 9.07 -21.12 2.36
C PRO A 104 8.61 -20.18 1.24
N GLY A 105 9.47 -19.97 0.24
CA GLY A 105 9.21 -19.09 -0.90
C GLY A 105 9.44 -17.60 -0.66
N ALA A 106 9.70 -17.16 0.57
CA ALA A 106 10.11 -15.78 0.87
C ALA A 106 11.62 -15.61 0.73
N ASP A 107 12.06 -14.46 0.22
CA ASP A 107 13.46 -14.05 0.11
C ASP A 107 13.85 -12.94 1.10
N ASN A 108 12.91 -12.54 1.95
CA ASN A 108 13.11 -11.55 2.98
C ASN A 108 12.16 -11.77 4.19
N ILE A 109 12.48 -11.15 5.34
CA ILE A 109 11.70 -11.27 6.60
C ILE A 109 10.31 -10.60 6.51
N PHE A 110 10.03 -9.91 5.43
CA PHE A 110 8.76 -9.25 5.15
C PHE A 110 7.86 -10.12 4.25
N PHE A 111 7.95 -11.46 4.38
CA PHE A 111 7.18 -12.44 3.63
C PHE A 111 7.42 -12.42 2.11
N GLY A 112 8.58 -11.95 1.66
CA GLY A 112 8.89 -11.82 0.23
C GLY A 112 8.20 -10.64 -0.45
N ALA A 113 7.72 -9.66 0.32
CA ALA A 113 7.13 -8.43 -0.22
C ALA A 113 8.13 -7.68 -1.09
N THR A 114 7.64 -7.07 -2.17
CA THR A 114 8.44 -6.26 -3.10
C THR A 114 8.62 -4.82 -2.62
N THR A 115 7.75 -4.38 -1.70
CA THR A 115 7.76 -3.04 -1.12
C THR A 115 7.49 -3.13 0.37
N VAL A 116 8.19 -2.31 1.16
CA VAL A 116 7.93 -2.15 2.60
C VAL A 116 7.83 -0.67 2.93
N VAL A 117 6.75 -0.30 3.60
CA VAL A 117 6.54 1.04 4.14
C VAL A 117 6.90 1.01 5.62
N PHE A 118 7.97 1.68 6.00
CA PHE A 118 8.41 1.85 7.38
C PHE A 118 7.80 3.11 7.96
N ILE A 119 7.25 3.02 9.15
CA ILE A 119 6.58 4.12 9.85
C ILE A 119 7.28 4.37 11.17
N GLY A 120 7.74 5.60 11.33
CA GLY A 120 8.31 6.14 12.57
C GLY A 120 7.36 7.12 13.20
N ASN A 121 7.33 7.14 14.53
CA ASN A 121 6.53 8.07 15.32
C ASN A 121 7.40 9.08 16.07
N ASP A 122 6.92 10.28 16.25
CA ASP A 122 7.52 11.30 17.12
C ASP A 122 7.41 10.83 18.59
N THR A 123 8.55 10.57 19.24
CA THR A 123 8.60 10.08 20.61
C THR A 123 8.29 11.14 21.67
N SER A 124 8.24 12.41 21.27
CA SER A 124 7.89 13.53 22.16
C SER A 124 6.39 13.74 22.29
N TYR A 125 5.58 13.08 21.47
CA TYR A 125 4.13 13.19 21.44
C TYR A 125 3.46 11.86 21.77
N ASP A 126 2.78 11.80 22.89
CA ASP A 126 2.18 10.59 23.46
C ASP A 126 1.10 9.94 22.59
N MET A 127 0.38 10.73 21.76
CA MET A 127 -0.64 10.23 20.84
C MET A 127 -0.07 9.85 19.45
N SER A 128 1.21 10.02 19.20
CA SER A 128 1.82 9.76 17.89
C SER A 128 1.60 8.32 17.39
N GLN A 129 1.57 7.34 18.30
CA GLN A 129 1.31 5.94 17.93
C GLN A 129 -0.13 5.71 17.45
N VAL A 130 -1.10 6.45 18.00
CA VAL A 130 -2.50 6.42 17.53
C VAL A 130 -2.57 7.01 16.13
N ASP A 131 -1.95 8.18 15.92
CA ASP A 131 -1.87 8.84 14.61
C ASP A 131 -1.23 7.91 13.56
N CYS A 132 -0.13 7.23 13.92
CA CYS A 132 0.53 6.24 13.06
C CYS A 132 -0.38 5.05 12.74
N GLY A 133 -1.20 4.59 13.70
CA GLY A 133 -2.16 3.50 13.47
C GLY A 133 -3.24 3.88 12.46
N LEU A 134 -3.80 5.08 12.57
CA LEU A 134 -4.79 5.62 11.64
C LEU A 134 -4.21 5.78 10.23
N LEU A 135 -3.01 6.34 10.13
CA LEU A 135 -2.24 6.47 8.89
C LEU A 135 -2.02 5.09 8.23
N GLY A 136 -1.60 4.10 9.00
CA GLY A 136 -1.32 2.75 8.49
C GLY A 136 -2.57 2.05 7.98
N GLU A 137 -3.71 2.19 8.65
CA GLU A 137 -4.96 1.60 8.16
C GLU A 137 -5.39 2.22 6.84
N ASN A 138 -5.34 3.56 6.69
CA ASN A 138 -5.63 4.21 5.42
C ASN A 138 -4.71 3.72 4.28
N ILE A 139 -3.41 3.51 4.56
CA ILE A 139 -2.47 2.92 3.58
C ILE A 139 -2.95 1.53 3.16
N MET A 140 -3.31 0.68 4.13
CA MET A 140 -3.70 -0.71 3.86
C MET A 140 -5.04 -0.82 3.12
N LEU A 141 -6.01 0.03 3.44
CA LEU A 141 -7.29 0.09 2.73
C LEU A 141 -7.11 0.58 1.29
N SER A 142 -6.35 1.67 1.10
CA SER A 142 -6.04 2.19 -0.24
C SER A 142 -5.25 1.19 -1.09
N ALA A 143 -4.34 0.41 -0.47
CA ALA A 143 -3.62 -0.66 -1.15
C ALA A 143 -4.59 -1.75 -1.62
N TRP A 144 -5.49 -2.21 -0.75
CA TRP A 144 -6.47 -3.25 -1.06
C TRP A 144 -7.39 -2.86 -2.21
N ASP A 145 -7.91 -1.64 -2.20
CA ASP A 145 -8.74 -1.08 -3.28
C ASP A 145 -8.04 -1.13 -4.66
N LYS A 146 -6.72 -1.07 -4.66
CA LYS A 146 -5.87 -1.15 -5.87
C LYS A 146 -5.34 -2.56 -6.18
N GLY A 147 -5.89 -3.59 -5.51
CA GLY A 147 -5.45 -4.98 -5.68
C GLY A 147 -4.07 -5.28 -5.09
N ILE A 148 -3.54 -4.40 -4.23
CA ILE A 148 -2.28 -4.59 -3.53
C ILE A 148 -2.56 -5.21 -2.15
N GLY A 149 -1.98 -6.37 -1.90
CA GLY A 149 -2.00 -7.01 -0.60
C GLY A 149 -1.05 -6.33 0.38
N SER A 150 -1.41 -6.35 1.67
CA SER A 150 -0.57 -5.75 2.71
C SER A 150 -0.60 -6.57 4.00
N CYS A 151 0.46 -6.39 4.82
CA CYS A 151 0.53 -6.93 6.18
C CYS A 151 1.23 -5.93 7.10
N CYS A 152 0.53 -5.46 8.15
CA CYS A 152 1.13 -4.67 9.21
C CYS A 152 1.99 -5.57 10.11
N MET A 153 3.23 -5.15 10.40
CA MET A 153 4.22 -5.96 11.06
C MET A 153 5.05 -5.12 12.06
N ALA A 154 4.97 -5.47 13.35
CA ALA A 154 5.84 -4.91 14.38
C ALA A 154 7.05 -5.82 14.68
N PHE A 155 6.89 -7.13 14.54
CA PHE A 155 7.93 -8.09 14.88
C PHE A 155 9.26 -7.90 14.13
N PRO A 156 9.28 -7.70 12.80
CA PRO A 156 10.53 -7.42 12.08
C PRO A 156 11.24 -6.16 12.59
N ILE A 157 10.47 -5.13 12.97
CA ILE A 157 11.03 -3.87 13.47
C ILE A 157 11.77 -4.09 14.80
N ARG A 158 11.21 -4.89 15.71
CA ARG A 158 11.89 -5.25 16.94
C ARG A 158 13.23 -5.92 16.64
N LEU A 159 13.25 -6.91 15.76
CA LEU A 159 14.49 -7.60 15.37
C LEU A 159 15.50 -6.67 14.71
N MET A 160 15.05 -5.75 13.86
CA MET A 160 15.93 -4.75 13.23
C MET A 160 16.58 -3.82 14.26
N LYS A 161 15.83 -3.42 15.29
CA LYS A 161 16.33 -2.54 16.37
C LYS A 161 17.29 -3.25 17.32
N GLU A 162 17.10 -4.56 17.53
CA GLU A 162 17.93 -5.39 18.40
C GLU A 162 19.20 -5.91 17.68
N SER A 163 19.25 -5.85 16.33
CA SER A 163 20.35 -6.37 15.51
C SER A 163 21.46 -5.34 15.31
N GLU A 164 22.66 -5.61 15.81
CA GLU A 164 23.85 -4.79 15.57
C GLU A 164 24.22 -4.77 14.07
N SER A 165 24.10 -5.89 13.39
CA SER A 165 24.36 -6.01 11.94
C SER A 165 23.36 -5.18 11.11
N CYS A 166 22.15 -4.96 11.59
CA CYS A 166 21.11 -4.19 10.91
C CYS A 166 21.19 -2.67 11.21
N ALA A 167 21.88 -2.24 12.27
CA ALA A 167 21.93 -0.85 12.68
C ALA A 167 22.32 0.15 11.56
N PRO A 168 23.32 -0.12 10.68
CA PRO A 168 23.63 0.78 9.57
C PRO A 168 22.51 0.91 8.55
N LEU A 169 21.72 -0.16 8.35
CA LEU A 169 20.58 -0.17 7.43
C LEU A 169 19.39 0.59 8.02
N VAL A 170 19.18 0.49 9.34
CA VAL A 170 18.18 1.31 10.05
C VAL A 170 18.56 2.78 9.95
N GLN A 171 19.82 3.16 10.14
CA GLN A 171 20.29 4.53 9.94
C GLN A 171 20.08 5.01 8.50
N LYS A 172 20.30 4.14 7.51
CA LYS A 172 20.06 4.43 6.08
C LYS A 172 18.61 4.74 5.75
N LEU A 173 17.64 4.29 6.56
CA LEU A 173 16.24 4.71 6.42
C LEU A 173 16.08 6.21 6.65
N GLY A 174 16.96 6.86 7.40
CA GLY A 174 17.04 8.31 7.53
C GLY A 174 15.86 8.93 8.27
N PHE A 175 15.37 8.30 9.35
CA PHE A 175 14.40 8.93 10.23
C PHE A 175 15.08 10.09 10.99
N SER A 176 14.33 11.16 11.23
CA SER A 176 14.82 12.34 11.94
C SER A 176 15.09 12.04 13.41
N ALA A 177 15.95 12.83 14.06
CA ALA A 177 16.15 12.75 15.49
C ALA A 177 14.82 12.97 16.23
N GLY A 178 14.55 12.13 17.24
CA GLY A 178 13.29 12.16 17.99
C GLY A 178 12.19 11.27 17.38
N TYR A 179 12.40 10.68 16.20
CA TYR A 179 11.51 9.68 15.64
C TYR A 179 12.04 8.27 15.91
N ASP A 180 11.17 7.39 16.35
CA ASP A 180 11.46 5.97 16.54
C ASP A 180 10.72 5.11 15.52
N LEU A 181 11.40 4.13 14.97
CA LEU A 181 10.82 3.17 14.03
C LEU A 181 9.80 2.28 14.78
N LEU A 182 8.52 2.45 14.44
CA LEU A 182 7.41 1.88 15.20
C LEU A 182 6.94 0.53 14.64
N TYR A 183 6.61 0.49 13.36
CA TYR A 183 6.19 -0.71 12.64
C TYR A 183 6.41 -0.54 11.14
N CYS A 184 6.18 -1.61 10.38
CA CYS A 184 6.20 -1.54 8.93
C CYS A 184 4.96 -2.21 8.31
N ILE A 185 4.71 -1.88 7.05
CA ILE A 185 3.68 -2.51 6.21
C ILE A 185 4.37 -3.16 5.02
N ALA A 186 4.37 -4.48 5.00
CA ALA A 186 4.79 -5.25 3.83
C ALA A 186 3.71 -5.18 2.75
N MET A 187 4.09 -4.95 1.49
CA MET A 187 3.16 -4.74 0.38
C MET A 187 3.63 -5.43 -0.89
N GLY A 188 2.67 -5.89 -1.71
CA GLY A 188 2.91 -6.54 -2.99
C GLY A 188 1.62 -7.06 -3.61
N TYR A 189 1.67 -7.53 -4.85
CA TYR A 189 0.54 -8.23 -5.43
C TYR A 189 0.34 -9.57 -4.73
N PRO A 190 -0.90 -9.87 -4.24
CA PRO A 190 -1.16 -11.08 -3.47
C PRO A 190 -0.89 -12.37 -4.26
N ASN A 191 -0.31 -13.36 -3.59
CA ASN A 191 -0.17 -14.74 -4.09
C ASN A 191 -0.84 -15.74 -3.13
N GLU A 192 -1.81 -15.28 -2.36
CA GLU A 192 -2.67 -16.06 -1.48
C GLU A 192 -4.03 -15.35 -1.32
N SER A 193 -5.04 -16.11 -0.88
CA SER A 193 -6.37 -15.60 -0.56
C SER A 193 -6.83 -16.18 0.77
N PRO A 194 -6.34 -15.64 1.90
CA PRO A 194 -6.68 -16.18 3.20
C PRO A 194 -8.12 -15.84 3.62
N ASP A 195 -8.75 -16.76 4.35
CA ASP A 195 -10.08 -16.55 4.93
C ASP A 195 -10.10 -15.41 5.95
N ALA A 196 -11.30 -14.85 6.14
CA ALA A 196 -11.54 -13.91 7.22
C ALA A 196 -11.41 -14.59 8.58
N ARG A 197 -10.68 -13.97 9.50
CA ARG A 197 -10.64 -14.45 10.89
C ARG A 197 -11.85 -13.96 11.64
N PRO A 198 -12.41 -14.76 12.58
CA PRO A 198 -13.55 -14.36 13.41
C PRO A 198 -13.21 -13.11 14.23
N ARG A 199 -14.23 -12.32 14.54
CA ARG A 199 -14.15 -11.15 15.41
C ARG A 199 -14.93 -11.43 16.69
N LYS A 200 -14.51 -10.79 17.79
CA LYS A 200 -15.16 -10.90 19.10
C LYS A 200 -16.20 -9.77 19.19
N GLU A 201 -17.41 -10.06 18.74
CA GLU A 201 -18.52 -9.08 18.76
C GLU A 201 -19.03 -8.83 20.18
N ASP A 202 -18.84 -9.79 21.08
CA ASP A 202 -19.15 -9.69 22.52
C ASP A 202 -18.35 -8.60 23.27
N MET A 203 -17.30 -8.09 22.66
CA MET A 203 -16.52 -6.95 23.18
C MET A 203 -17.22 -5.60 22.94
N ILE A 204 -18.28 -5.58 22.12
CA ILE A 204 -19.05 -4.35 21.83
C ILE A 204 -20.17 -4.24 22.83
N LYS A 205 -20.24 -3.12 23.53
CA LYS A 205 -21.34 -2.83 24.46
C LYS A 205 -21.89 -1.43 24.17
N TYR A 206 -23.21 -1.36 23.98
CA TYR A 206 -23.92 -0.08 23.93
C TYR A 206 -24.24 0.33 25.36
N VAL A 207 -23.81 1.54 25.75
CA VAL A 207 -24.15 2.10 27.06
C VAL A 207 -25.44 2.90 26.87
N GLU A 208 -26.55 2.28 27.25
CA GLU A 208 -27.87 2.89 27.20
C GLU A 208 -28.14 3.59 28.54
N GLN A 209 -28.86 4.73 28.50
CA GLN A 209 -29.23 5.48 29.68
C GLN A 209 -30.45 4.86 30.35
#